data_e36feb3c7ff1c0fac1d75e3c0d111426
#
_entry.id   e36feb3c7ff1c0fac1d75e3c0d111426
#
_cell.length_a   1.000
_cell.length_b   1.000
_cell.length_c   1.000
_cell.angle_alpha   90.00
_cell.angle_beta   90.00
_cell.angle_gamma   90.00
#
_symmetry.space_group_name_H-M   'P 1'
#
loop_
_entity.id
_entity.type
_entity.pdbx_description
1 polymer ?
#
loop_
_entity_poly.entity_id
_entity_poly.type
_entity_poly.pdbx_seq_one_letter_code
_entity_poly.pdbx_strand_id
1 'polypeptide(L)'
;MTPLEQLLSRLPDSRKNCRGWVARCPAHDDRHASLSVAEGGDGRALIHCHAGCTPQAIMAALGLKLAGLVDAAVPEAPAPPTGPVLTCLADVEPREIKWLWPGRVPMGRITLLVGRPGEGKSFLTCDMAARVTTGTPWPDGSDCPTGSVILISAENDPGDTIRPRLDAHYADVRKVHLLSAVRRTGEDGRPYEVLFSLADVAALETALKTLPDCRLIVVDPIGSFLGGDTDAHRDNEVRGVLAPVARLAEKYGPAVLVVAHRRKSAGSIADDLTLGSRAFTGIARAVWHLSRDTDNKNRRLLLPGKNNLAPEGNGLAFAIVGDPAAIAWEHDPVTMSADDALAQENGFGGEDAKPGPEPEAQNQAVDWLAGELADLQKHPVKDLKDAAKGAGLAWRTVQKASQRLGVKVHRASFGGGCVWRLANPTASVPAIRADPLENGEPGAIGANGELPKKTDNADRRVCHSRPDISLGANGTEKGEDWGEV
;
A
#
# COMPACT_ATOMS: atom_id res chain seq x y z
N MET A 1 -8.38 -41.18 36.25
CA MET A 1 -7.70 -40.80 37.51
C MET A 1 -7.15 -39.40 37.26
N THR A 2 -7.62 -38.44 38.01
CA THR A 2 -7.15 -37.03 37.85
C THR A 2 -5.70 -36.89 38.30
N PRO A 3 -4.95 -35.85 37.85
CA PRO A 3 -3.60 -35.57 38.31
C PRO A 3 -3.51 -35.50 39.82
N LEU A 4 -4.52 -34.94 40.48
CA LEU A 4 -4.63 -34.90 41.94
C LEU A 4 -4.79 -36.30 42.55
N GLU A 5 -5.70 -37.13 42.03
CA GLU A 5 -5.90 -38.52 42.47
C GLU A 5 -4.62 -39.35 42.30
N GLN A 6 -3.93 -39.21 41.18
CA GLN A 6 -2.67 -39.89 40.91
C GLN A 6 -1.58 -39.49 41.91
N LEU A 7 -1.49 -38.21 42.24
CA LEU A 7 -0.53 -37.71 43.20
C LEU A 7 -0.86 -38.21 44.62
N LEU A 8 -2.13 -38.12 45.06
CA LEU A 8 -2.57 -38.55 46.38
C LEU A 8 -2.42 -40.06 46.57
N SER A 9 -2.57 -40.87 45.52
CA SER A 9 -2.33 -42.31 45.57
C SER A 9 -0.89 -42.69 45.95
N ARG A 10 0.07 -41.76 45.72
CA ARG A 10 1.50 -41.92 46.09
C ARG A 10 1.88 -41.24 47.37
N LEU A 11 0.95 -40.59 48.08
CA LEU A 11 1.11 -39.89 49.34
C LEU A 11 0.20 -40.51 50.41
N PRO A 12 0.58 -41.69 50.97
CA PRO A 12 -0.30 -42.47 51.88
C PRO A 12 -0.65 -41.71 53.18
N ASP A 13 0.21 -40.77 53.60
CA ASP A 13 -0.01 -39.96 54.81
C ASP A 13 -0.78 -38.64 54.54
N SER A 14 -1.37 -38.50 53.36
CA SER A 14 -2.09 -37.27 53.00
C SER A 14 -3.36 -37.10 53.82
N ARG A 15 -3.58 -35.88 54.34
CA ARG A 15 -4.75 -35.49 55.13
C ARG A 15 -5.42 -34.27 54.48
N LYS A 16 -6.73 -34.33 54.33
CA LYS A 16 -7.51 -33.20 53.78
C LYS A 16 -7.61 -32.08 54.85
N ASN A 17 -7.42 -30.85 54.37
CA ASN A 17 -7.66 -29.64 55.17
C ASN A 17 -8.58 -28.67 54.40
N CYS A 18 -8.87 -27.49 54.93
CA CYS A 18 -9.77 -26.50 54.31
C CYS A 18 -9.23 -25.89 53.02
N ARG A 19 -7.95 -26.08 52.68
CA ARG A 19 -7.31 -25.53 51.46
C ARG A 19 -6.78 -26.60 50.49
N GLY A 20 -7.09 -27.89 50.72
CA GLY A 20 -6.60 -29.01 49.91
C GLY A 20 -6.15 -30.20 50.78
N TRP A 21 -4.93 -30.68 50.57
CA TRP A 21 -4.34 -31.77 51.32
C TRP A 21 -2.93 -31.39 51.82
N VAL A 22 -2.53 -31.96 52.93
CA VAL A 22 -1.17 -31.89 53.47
C VAL A 22 -0.62 -33.28 53.64
N ALA A 23 0.69 -33.47 53.34
CA ALA A 23 1.39 -34.73 53.44
C ALA A 23 2.85 -34.49 53.86
N ARG A 24 3.57 -35.56 54.25
CA ARG A 24 5.02 -35.47 54.36
C ARG A 24 5.66 -35.37 52.98
N CYS A 25 6.66 -34.52 52.85
CA CYS A 25 7.35 -34.33 51.59
C CYS A 25 8.30 -35.51 51.30
N PRO A 26 8.15 -36.20 50.14
CA PRO A 26 9.00 -37.36 49.83
C PRO A 26 10.43 -36.96 49.38
N ALA A 27 10.68 -35.67 49.13
CA ALA A 27 11.95 -35.18 48.60
C ALA A 27 12.96 -34.79 49.68
N HIS A 28 12.61 -34.87 51.00
CA HIS A 28 13.51 -34.67 52.13
C HIS A 28 13.02 -35.49 53.33
N ASP A 29 13.87 -35.65 54.37
CA ASP A 29 13.50 -36.32 55.62
C ASP A 29 12.50 -35.47 56.40
N ASP A 30 11.20 -35.72 56.16
CA ASP A 30 10.10 -34.90 56.65
C ASP A 30 9.45 -35.55 57.88
N ARG A 31 9.68 -34.98 59.07
CA ARG A 31 9.12 -35.46 60.36
C ARG A 31 7.71 -34.87 60.60
N HIS A 32 7.37 -33.76 59.92
CA HIS A 32 6.08 -33.06 60.03
C HIS A 32 5.57 -32.78 58.63
N ALA A 33 4.25 -32.95 58.36
CA ALA A 33 3.67 -32.74 57.04
C ALA A 33 3.93 -31.33 56.54
N SER A 34 4.90 -31.21 55.61
CA SER A 34 5.35 -29.93 55.01
C SER A 34 4.95 -29.76 53.54
N LEU A 35 4.34 -30.77 52.92
CA LEU A 35 3.87 -30.70 51.52
C LEU A 35 2.40 -30.34 51.46
N SER A 36 2.07 -29.21 50.88
CA SER A 36 0.70 -28.82 50.52
C SER A 36 0.38 -29.29 49.09
N VAL A 37 -0.80 -29.87 48.92
CA VAL A 37 -1.35 -30.31 47.63
C VAL A 37 -2.73 -29.73 47.47
N ALA A 38 -3.03 -29.15 46.29
CA ALA A 38 -4.32 -28.59 45.99
C ALA A 38 -4.70 -28.84 44.51
N GLU A 39 -5.96 -28.68 44.16
CA GLU A 39 -6.43 -28.68 42.81
C GLU A 39 -6.51 -27.24 42.32
N GLY A 40 -5.88 -26.94 41.18
CA GLY A 40 -6.00 -25.67 40.52
C GLY A 40 -7.36 -25.54 39.79
N GLY A 41 -7.82 -24.33 39.51
CA GLY A 41 -9.06 -24.07 38.82
C GLY A 41 -9.10 -24.62 37.37
N ASP A 42 -7.99 -25.07 36.85
CA ASP A 42 -7.77 -25.66 35.54
C ASP A 42 -7.55 -27.19 35.57
N GLY A 43 -7.86 -27.86 36.71
CA GLY A 43 -7.73 -29.30 36.86
C GLY A 43 -6.30 -29.79 37.16
N ARG A 44 -5.32 -28.88 37.26
CA ARG A 44 -3.92 -29.21 37.60
C ARG A 44 -3.78 -29.54 39.07
N ALA A 45 -2.88 -30.46 39.38
CA ALA A 45 -2.43 -30.66 40.76
C ALA A 45 -1.35 -29.62 41.10
N LEU A 46 -1.57 -28.81 42.13
CA LEU A 46 -0.62 -27.85 42.66
C LEU A 46 0.07 -28.44 43.85
N ILE A 47 1.41 -28.39 43.89
CA ILE A 47 2.22 -28.88 44.99
C ILE A 47 3.16 -27.79 45.51
N HIS A 48 3.28 -27.66 46.81
CA HIS A 48 4.19 -26.72 47.45
C HIS A 48 4.78 -27.32 48.74
N CYS A 49 6.10 -27.46 48.79
CA CYS A 49 6.80 -27.88 49.98
C CYS A 49 7.26 -26.65 50.77
N HIS A 50 6.80 -26.53 52.02
CA HIS A 50 7.16 -25.41 52.89
C HIS A 50 8.64 -25.47 53.40
N ALA A 51 9.32 -26.61 53.19
CA ALA A 51 10.77 -26.74 53.45
C ALA A 51 11.64 -26.38 52.21
N GLY A 52 11.00 -25.92 51.07
CA GLY A 52 11.72 -25.40 49.91
C GLY A 52 12.10 -26.44 48.84
N CYS A 53 11.59 -27.69 48.91
CA CYS A 53 11.84 -28.65 47.83
C CYS A 53 11.17 -28.21 46.52
N THR A 54 11.87 -28.37 45.41
CA THR A 54 11.31 -28.05 44.09
C THR A 54 10.26 -29.06 43.63
N PRO A 55 9.25 -28.68 42.83
CA PRO A 55 8.28 -29.61 42.29
C PRO A 55 8.92 -30.78 41.53
N GLN A 56 10.02 -30.54 40.83
CA GLN A 56 10.80 -31.56 40.13
C GLN A 56 11.34 -32.65 41.10
N ALA A 57 11.91 -32.22 42.21
CA ALA A 57 12.46 -33.14 43.22
C ALA A 57 11.35 -33.97 43.87
N ILE A 58 10.20 -33.37 44.17
CA ILE A 58 9.03 -34.04 44.75
C ILE A 58 8.48 -35.09 43.80
N MET A 59 8.30 -34.73 42.54
CA MET A 59 7.77 -35.64 41.49
C MET A 59 8.75 -36.80 41.23
N ALA A 60 10.05 -36.52 41.18
CA ALA A 60 11.08 -37.56 41.02
C ALA A 60 11.06 -38.56 42.19
N ALA A 61 10.93 -38.08 43.44
CA ALA A 61 10.84 -38.93 44.64
C ALA A 61 9.58 -39.81 44.63
N LEU A 62 8.49 -39.38 44.02
CA LEU A 62 7.24 -40.13 43.83
C LEU A 62 7.28 -41.06 42.61
N GLY A 63 8.34 -41.05 41.79
CA GLY A 63 8.43 -41.81 40.56
C GLY A 63 7.46 -41.31 39.48
N LEU A 64 7.09 -40.02 39.53
CA LEU A 64 6.18 -39.37 38.61
C LEU A 64 6.92 -38.31 37.76
N LYS A 65 6.45 -38.08 36.55
CA LYS A 65 6.95 -37.00 35.68
C LYS A 65 6.22 -35.69 35.99
N LEU A 66 6.88 -34.56 35.86
CA LEU A 66 6.28 -33.22 36.08
C LEU A 66 5.01 -33.00 35.23
N ALA A 67 4.99 -33.57 34.02
CA ALA A 67 3.80 -33.57 33.14
C ALA A 67 2.57 -34.26 33.74
N GLY A 68 2.74 -35.12 34.76
CA GLY A 68 1.64 -35.78 35.49
C GLY A 68 0.89 -34.83 36.45
N LEU A 69 1.35 -33.60 36.64
CA LEU A 69 0.62 -32.57 37.40
C LEU A 69 -0.46 -31.85 36.55
N VAL A 70 -0.47 -32.09 35.26
CA VAL A 70 -1.44 -31.51 34.29
C VAL A 70 -2.35 -32.63 33.79
N ASP A 71 -3.63 -32.38 33.74
CA ASP A 71 -4.56 -33.34 33.16
C ASP A 71 -4.17 -33.60 31.67
N ALA A 72 -3.83 -34.85 31.38
CA ALA A 72 -3.44 -35.25 30.01
C ALA A 72 -4.60 -35.24 29.01
N ALA A 73 -5.76 -34.79 29.44
CA ALA A 73 -6.99 -34.77 28.67
C ALA A 73 -7.49 -33.35 28.32
N VAL A 74 -6.62 -32.41 27.99
CA VAL A 74 -6.98 -31.41 26.99
C VAL A 74 -6.72 -32.09 25.66
N PRO A 75 -7.74 -32.51 24.89
CA PRO A 75 -7.51 -33.03 23.56
C PRO A 75 -6.82 -31.89 22.80
N GLU A 76 -5.58 -32.12 22.42
CA GLU A 76 -4.89 -31.30 21.45
C GLU A 76 -5.88 -31.16 20.26
N ALA A 77 -6.36 -29.93 20.03
CA ALA A 77 -7.27 -29.68 18.93
C ALA A 77 -6.66 -30.35 17.71
N PRO A 78 -7.40 -31.17 16.96
CA PRO A 78 -6.86 -31.90 15.82
C PRO A 78 -6.12 -30.89 14.95
N ALA A 79 -4.85 -31.17 14.65
CA ALA A 79 -4.05 -30.32 13.78
C ALA A 79 -4.90 -30.00 12.55
N PRO A 80 -5.02 -28.73 12.14
CA PRO A 80 -5.86 -28.39 11.00
C PRO A 80 -5.44 -29.23 9.81
N PRO A 81 -6.38 -29.79 9.03
CA PRO A 81 -6.08 -30.68 7.94
C PRO A 81 -5.10 -29.99 6.98
N THR A 82 -3.96 -30.63 6.72
CA THR A 82 -2.99 -30.15 5.75
C THR A 82 -3.58 -30.38 4.35
N GLY A 83 -3.81 -29.29 3.61
CA GLY A 83 -4.38 -29.36 2.26
C GLY A 83 -4.82 -28.00 1.76
N PRO A 84 -5.29 -27.91 0.51
CA PRO A 84 -5.83 -26.68 -0.02
C PRO A 84 -7.10 -26.28 0.75
N VAL A 85 -7.19 -25.00 1.10
CA VAL A 85 -8.41 -24.41 1.67
C VAL A 85 -9.24 -23.86 0.51
N LEU A 86 -10.37 -24.52 0.23
CA LEU A 86 -11.32 -24.09 -0.81
C LEU A 86 -12.56 -23.49 -0.14
N THR A 87 -12.95 -22.30 -0.59
CA THR A 87 -14.19 -21.65 -0.15
C THR A 87 -15.12 -21.52 -1.36
N CYS A 88 -16.33 -22.07 -1.27
CA CYS A 88 -17.35 -21.84 -2.29
C CYS A 88 -17.85 -20.41 -2.19
N LEU A 89 -17.83 -19.66 -3.29
CA LEU A 89 -18.29 -18.26 -3.27
C LEU A 89 -19.80 -18.13 -3.00
N ALA A 90 -20.59 -19.19 -3.19
CA ALA A 90 -22.00 -19.21 -2.80
C ALA A 90 -22.19 -19.15 -1.27
N ASP A 91 -21.19 -19.58 -0.49
CA ASP A 91 -21.20 -19.57 0.97
C ASP A 91 -20.65 -18.25 1.54
N VAL A 92 -20.21 -17.33 0.67
CA VAL A 92 -19.64 -16.03 1.06
C VAL A 92 -20.72 -14.96 0.96
N GLU A 93 -21.09 -14.37 2.09
CA GLU A 93 -22.01 -13.22 2.11
C GLU A 93 -21.35 -11.99 1.48
N PRO A 94 -21.97 -11.31 0.50
CA PRO A 94 -21.52 -10.03 -0.01
C PRO A 94 -21.47 -8.99 1.12
N ARG A 95 -20.39 -8.22 1.18
CA ARG A 95 -20.22 -7.16 2.18
C ARG A 95 -19.90 -5.84 1.49
N GLU A 96 -20.54 -4.77 1.97
CA GLU A 96 -20.19 -3.42 1.54
C GLU A 96 -18.80 -3.00 2.06
N ILE A 97 -18.12 -2.20 1.24
CA ILE A 97 -16.83 -1.63 1.63
C ILE A 97 -17.08 -0.54 2.66
N LYS A 98 -16.50 -0.71 3.85
CA LYS A 98 -16.49 0.32 4.88
C LYS A 98 -15.34 1.28 4.62
N TRP A 99 -15.57 2.55 4.85
CA TRP A 99 -14.61 3.60 4.63
C TRP A 99 -14.28 4.34 5.93
N LEU A 100 -13.02 4.65 6.15
CA LEU A 100 -12.60 5.66 7.12
C LEU A 100 -12.85 7.06 6.54
N TRP A 101 -12.43 7.26 5.29
CA TRP A 101 -12.72 8.43 4.48
C TRP A 101 -13.35 7.96 3.17
N PRO A 102 -14.63 8.25 2.95
CA PRO A 102 -15.39 7.73 1.81
C PRO A 102 -14.69 7.96 0.47
N GLY A 103 -14.58 6.89 -0.32
CA GLY A 103 -13.90 6.90 -1.61
C GLY A 103 -12.37 7.08 -1.57
N ARG A 104 -11.78 7.35 -0.39
CA ARG A 104 -10.35 7.69 -0.24
C ARG A 104 -9.56 6.70 0.59
N VAL A 105 -10.04 6.38 1.80
CA VAL A 105 -9.32 5.52 2.75
C VAL A 105 -10.25 4.40 3.21
N PRO A 106 -10.11 3.19 2.66
CA PRO A 106 -10.95 2.06 3.03
C PRO A 106 -10.54 1.46 4.38
N MET A 107 -11.52 1.06 5.19
CA MET A 107 -11.33 0.30 6.42
C MET A 107 -10.83 -1.12 6.10
N GLY A 108 -9.99 -1.67 6.97
CA GLY A 108 -9.46 -3.03 6.81
C GLY A 108 -8.53 -3.22 5.63
N ARG A 109 -7.98 -2.15 5.05
CA ARG A 109 -7.13 -2.20 3.85
C ARG A 109 -5.97 -1.22 3.98
N ILE A 110 -4.94 -1.43 3.14
CA ILE A 110 -3.80 -0.53 3.04
C ILE A 110 -4.10 0.55 2.02
N THR A 111 -3.90 1.80 2.43
CA THR A 111 -3.83 3.00 1.59
C THR A 111 -2.41 3.52 1.58
N LEU A 112 -1.90 3.90 0.42
CA LEU A 112 -0.57 4.46 0.25
C LEU A 112 -0.65 5.97 0.05
N LEU A 113 0.15 6.72 0.81
CA LEU A 113 0.36 8.16 0.65
C LEU A 113 1.78 8.42 0.17
N VAL A 114 1.91 8.90 -1.07
CA VAL A 114 3.20 9.08 -1.76
C VAL A 114 3.48 10.58 -1.93
N GLY A 115 4.71 11.00 -1.65
CA GLY A 115 5.13 12.39 -1.90
C GLY A 115 6.60 12.60 -1.58
N ARG A 116 7.18 13.70 -2.06
CA ARG A 116 8.58 14.06 -1.77
C ARG A 116 8.77 14.43 -0.30
N PRO A 117 9.98 14.35 0.25
CA PRO A 117 10.28 14.93 1.56
C PRO A 117 9.88 16.40 1.63
N GLY A 118 9.31 16.83 2.75
CA GLY A 118 8.92 18.23 2.98
C GLY A 118 7.61 18.67 2.28
N GLU A 119 6.85 17.80 1.67
CA GLU A 119 5.53 18.13 1.08
C GLU A 119 4.38 18.18 2.08
N GLY A 120 4.61 17.83 3.34
CA GLY A 120 3.59 17.93 4.40
C GLY A 120 2.85 16.63 4.70
N LYS A 121 3.39 15.46 4.32
CA LYS A 121 2.76 14.15 4.59
C LYS A 121 2.48 13.94 6.08
N SER A 122 3.43 14.23 6.94
CA SER A 122 3.26 14.06 8.40
C SER A 122 2.30 15.10 9.01
N PHE A 123 2.08 16.26 8.38
CA PHE A 123 0.98 17.16 8.76
C PHE A 123 -0.36 16.55 8.40
N LEU A 124 -0.47 15.99 7.20
CA LEU A 124 -1.70 15.31 6.75
C LEU A 124 -2.04 14.12 7.65
N THR A 125 -1.05 13.30 8.04
CA THR A 125 -1.30 12.17 8.94
C THR A 125 -1.73 12.63 10.34
N CYS A 126 -1.22 13.77 10.85
CA CYS A 126 -1.66 14.36 12.11
C CYS A 126 -3.09 14.93 12.02
N ASP A 127 -3.46 15.62 10.92
CA ASP A 127 -4.85 16.08 10.68
C ASP A 127 -5.81 14.89 10.62
N MET A 128 -5.46 13.84 9.88
CA MET A 128 -6.28 12.62 9.82
C MET A 128 -6.44 11.97 11.20
N ALA A 129 -5.35 11.86 11.98
CA ALA A 129 -5.40 11.33 13.34
C ALA A 129 -6.30 12.19 14.25
N ALA A 130 -6.21 13.52 14.16
CA ALA A 130 -7.06 14.43 14.91
C ALA A 130 -8.54 14.22 14.58
N ARG A 131 -8.91 14.17 13.30
CA ARG A 131 -10.30 13.92 12.87
C ARG A 131 -10.82 12.58 13.36
N VAL A 132 -10.03 11.52 13.23
CA VAL A 132 -10.42 10.18 13.70
C VAL A 132 -10.63 10.16 15.21
N THR A 133 -9.80 10.84 15.99
CA THR A 133 -9.93 10.84 17.45
C THR A 133 -11.12 11.65 17.96
N THR A 134 -11.55 12.67 17.22
CA THR A 134 -12.65 13.60 17.61
C THR A 134 -13.96 13.35 16.87
N GLY A 135 -13.94 12.68 15.70
CA GLY A 135 -15.09 12.55 14.83
C GLY A 135 -15.37 13.81 14.01
N THR A 136 -14.41 14.73 13.89
CA THR A 136 -14.54 15.92 13.05
C THR A 136 -14.69 15.50 11.58
N PRO A 137 -15.72 16.00 10.86
CA PRO A 137 -15.96 15.65 9.46
C PRO A 137 -14.72 15.85 8.57
N TRP A 138 -14.60 15.03 7.54
CA TRP A 138 -13.54 15.17 6.55
C TRP A 138 -13.68 16.50 5.77
N PRO A 139 -12.61 16.97 5.10
CA PRO A 139 -12.64 18.24 4.38
C PRO A 139 -13.71 18.34 3.28
N ASP A 140 -14.13 17.20 2.74
CA ASP A 140 -15.20 17.09 1.76
C ASP A 140 -16.61 17.02 2.37
N GLY A 141 -16.71 17.22 3.70
CA GLY A 141 -17.97 17.21 4.46
C GLY A 141 -18.47 15.83 4.82
N SER A 142 -17.80 14.76 4.40
CA SER A 142 -18.20 13.40 4.76
C SER A 142 -17.89 13.07 6.22
N ASP A 143 -18.66 12.14 6.81
CA ASP A 143 -18.52 11.74 8.21
C ASP A 143 -17.18 11.01 8.45
N CYS A 144 -16.59 11.26 9.63
CA CYS A 144 -15.39 10.58 10.10
C CYS A 144 -15.72 9.64 11.25
N PRO A 145 -15.53 8.32 11.10
CA PRO A 145 -15.72 7.37 12.19
C PRO A 145 -14.73 7.61 13.33
N THR A 146 -15.26 7.81 14.56
CA THR A 146 -14.43 8.05 15.74
C THR A 146 -13.77 6.78 16.24
N GLY A 147 -12.52 6.90 16.74
CA GLY A 147 -11.80 5.81 17.38
C GLY A 147 -10.36 6.17 17.73
N SER A 148 -9.63 5.16 18.18
CA SER A 148 -8.21 5.28 18.49
C SER A 148 -7.34 5.19 17.24
N VAL A 149 -6.14 5.79 17.32
CA VAL A 149 -5.13 5.83 16.26
C VAL A 149 -3.81 5.25 16.77
N ILE A 150 -3.18 4.38 15.99
CA ILE A 150 -1.80 3.94 16.23
C ILE A 150 -0.89 4.68 15.24
N LEU A 151 0.08 5.43 15.75
CA LEU A 151 1.15 6.03 14.98
C LEU A 151 2.41 5.17 15.09
N ILE A 152 3.02 4.88 13.95
CA ILE A 152 4.33 4.22 13.83
C ILE A 152 5.21 5.23 13.09
N SER A 153 6.01 6.01 13.84
CA SER A 153 6.82 7.11 13.30
C SER A 153 8.27 6.97 13.75
N ALA A 154 9.19 7.15 12.79
CA ALA A 154 10.64 7.06 13.03
C ALA A 154 11.37 8.40 12.89
N GLU A 155 10.80 9.36 12.13
CA GLU A 155 11.51 10.59 11.77
C GLU A 155 11.18 11.77 12.70
N ASN A 156 10.08 11.69 13.45
CA ASN A 156 9.57 12.82 14.23
C ASN A 156 9.61 12.49 15.73
N ASP A 157 10.15 13.39 16.53
CA ASP A 157 10.11 13.30 17.99
C ASP A 157 8.67 13.45 18.51
N PRO A 158 8.26 12.59 19.47
CA PRO A 158 6.91 12.66 20.03
C PRO A 158 6.60 13.97 20.75
N GLY A 159 7.56 14.53 21.45
CA GLY A 159 7.36 15.70 22.34
C GLY A 159 7.45 17.03 21.61
N ASP A 160 8.41 17.19 20.72
CA ASP A 160 8.67 18.47 20.06
C ASP A 160 7.99 18.60 18.69
N THR A 161 7.61 17.50 18.08
CA THR A 161 7.08 17.50 16.71
C THR A 161 5.68 16.91 16.60
N ILE A 162 5.47 15.65 17.03
CA ILE A 162 4.18 14.96 16.83
C ILE A 162 3.10 15.58 17.73
N ARG A 163 3.39 15.71 19.03
CA ARG A 163 2.43 16.22 20.00
C ARG A 163 1.98 17.65 19.69
N PRO A 164 2.86 18.63 19.40
CA PRO A 164 2.43 19.98 19.04
C PRO A 164 1.56 20.04 17.77
N ARG A 165 1.84 19.19 16.77
CA ARG A 165 1.02 19.09 15.56
C ARG A 165 -0.36 18.52 15.85
N LEU A 166 -0.46 17.49 16.68
CA LEU A 166 -1.75 16.91 17.09
C LEU A 166 -2.58 17.93 17.87
N ASP A 167 -1.94 18.68 18.79
CA ASP A 167 -2.61 19.74 19.56
C ASP A 167 -3.09 20.88 18.65
N ALA A 168 -2.29 21.28 17.64
CA ALA A 168 -2.66 22.28 16.65
C ALA A 168 -3.86 21.87 15.77
N HIS A 169 -4.07 20.56 15.60
CA HIS A 169 -5.21 20.00 14.89
C HIS A 169 -6.37 19.60 15.83
N TYR A 170 -6.30 19.95 17.12
CA TYR A 170 -7.31 19.65 18.14
C TYR A 170 -7.59 18.15 18.33
N ALA A 171 -6.57 17.30 18.23
CA ALA A 171 -6.72 15.86 18.44
C ALA A 171 -7.07 15.53 19.90
N ASP A 172 -7.88 14.50 20.11
CA ASP A 172 -7.95 13.84 21.42
C ASP A 172 -6.73 12.93 21.58
N VAL A 173 -5.64 13.49 22.09
CA VAL A 173 -4.34 12.80 22.21
C VAL A 173 -4.37 11.58 23.12
N ARG A 174 -5.41 11.40 23.96
CA ARG A 174 -5.62 10.19 24.77
C ARG A 174 -5.94 8.96 23.91
N LYS A 175 -6.43 9.19 22.68
CA LYS A 175 -6.74 8.16 21.69
C LYS A 175 -5.63 7.98 20.65
N VAL A 176 -4.52 8.71 20.75
CA VAL A 176 -3.36 8.58 19.86
C VAL A 176 -2.27 7.80 20.58
N HIS A 177 -1.89 6.65 20.05
CA HIS A 177 -0.90 5.75 20.63
C HIS A 177 0.31 5.61 19.71
N LEU A 178 1.51 5.84 20.24
CA LEU A 178 2.75 5.67 19.47
C LEU A 178 3.30 4.26 19.70
N LEU A 179 3.51 3.50 18.62
CA LEU A 179 4.19 2.21 18.64
C LEU A 179 5.63 2.40 18.10
N SER A 180 6.57 2.61 19.00
CA SER A 180 7.98 2.87 18.67
C SER A 180 8.91 1.68 18.94
N ALA A 181 8.57 0.85 19.92
CA ALA A 181 9.44 -0.24 20.37
C ALA A 181 8.65 -1.47 20.78
N VAL A 182 9.33 -2.60 20.80
CA VAL A 182 8.83 -3.90 21.29
C VAL A 182 9.71 -4.33 22.45
N ARG A 183 9.09 -4.69 23.56
CA ARG A 183 9.79 -5.25 24.72
C ARG A 183 10.05 -6.73 24.52
N ARG A 184 11.30 -7.14 24.66
CA ARG A 184 11.77 -8.52 24.59
C ARG A 184 12.48 -8.91 25.87
N THR A 185 12.59 -10.21 26.15
CA THR A 185 13.34 -10.73 27.29
C THR A 185 14.67 -11.31 26.79
N GLY A 186 15.77 -10.85 27.36
CA GLY A 186 17.10 -11.33 27.03
C GLY A 186 17.36 -12.74 27.64
N GLU A 187 18.47 -13.35 27.25
CA GLU A 187 18.91 -14.65 27.80
C GLU A 187 19.15 -14.59 29.30
N ASP A 188 19.48 -13.41 29.82
CA ASP A 188 19.65 -13.11 31.23
C ASP A 188 18.34 -12.92 32.01
N GLY A 189 17.18 -13.05 31.33
CA GLY A 189 15.85 -12.84 31.89
C GLY A 189 15.46 -11.37 32.05
N ARG A 190 16.30 -10.42 31.63
CA ARG A 190 16.00 -8.99 31.75
C ARG A 190 15.24 -8.48 30.56
N PRO A 191 14.22 -7.61 30.76
CA PRO A 191 13.52 -6.97 29.66
C PRO A 191 14.42 -5.91 29.01
N TYR A 192 14.41 -5.87 27.67
CA TYR A 192 15.02 -4.81 26.87
C TYR A 192 14.08 -4.39 25.73
N GLU A 193 14.26 -3.19 25.22
CA GLU A 193 13.43 -2.65 24.14
C GLU A 193 14.21 -2.64 22.82
N VAL A 194 13.53 -3.08 21.75
CA VAL A 194 14.01 -2.99 20.36
C VAL A 194 13.08 -2.12 19.57
N LEU A 195 13.60 -1.39 18.60
CA LEU A 195 12.77 -0.59 17.70
C LEU A 195 11.76 -1.51 17.01
N PHE A 196 10.52 -1.03 16.89
CA PHE A 196 9.48 -1.75 16.19
C PHE A 196 9.81 -1.85 14.69
N SER A 197 9.54 -3.01 14.11
CA SER A 197 9.53 -3.21 12.66
C SER A 197 8.23 -3.90 12.23
N LEU A 198 7.84 -3.78 10.98
CA LEU A 198 6.64 -4.44 10.46
C LEU A 198 6.79 -5.97 10.38
N ALA A 199 7.98 -6.51 10.59
CA ALA A 199 8.20 -7.94 10.80
C ALA A 199 7.67 -8.40 12.19
N ASP A 200 7.54 -7.49 13.16
CA ASP A 200 6.99 -7.75 14.50
C ASP A 200 5.44 -7.77 14.47
N VAL A 201 4.85 -8.55 13.56
CA VAL A 201 3.40 -8.64 13.34
C VAL A 201 2.64 -8.97 14.63
N ALA A 202 3.20 -9.83 15.49
CA ALA A 202 2.60 -10.21 16.75
C ALA A 202 2.50 -9.04 17.75
N ALA A 203 3.46 -8.12 17.73
CA ALA A 203 3.41 -6.91 18.55
C ALA A 203 2.29 -5.97 18.09
N LEU A 204 2.15 -5.77 16.77
CA LEU A 204 1.06 -4.98 16.19
C LEU A 204 -0.31 -5.63 16.48
N GLU A 205 -0.41 -6.96 16.38
CA GLU A 205 -1.65 -7.68 16.73
C GLU A 205 -2.00 -7.50 18.20
N THR A 206 -1.01 -7.54 19.09
CA THR A 206 -1.20 -7.31 20.53
C THR A 206 -1.69 -5.89 20.79
N ALA A 207 -1.09 -4.88 20.14
CA ALA A 207 -1.54 -3.49 20.23
C ALA A 207 -3.01 -3.34 19.77
N LEU A 208 -3.40 -3.99 18.68
CA LEU A 208 -4.78 -3.97 18.18
C LEU A 208 -5.77 -4.66 19.14
N LYS A 209 -5.36 -5.71 19.82
CA LYS A 209 -6.18 -6.37 20.85
C LYS A 209 -6.43 -5.47 22.07
N THR A 210 -5.46 -4.61 22.42
CA THR A 210 -5.60 -3.65 23.53
C THR A 210 -6.41 -2.41 23.15
N LEU A 211 -6.57 -2.14 21.83
CA LEU A 211 -7.29 -0.98 21.28
C LEU A 211 -8.38 -1.45 20.32
N PRO A 212 -9.49 -2.03 20.82
CA PRO A 212 -10.54 -2.61 19.97
C PRO A 212 -11.30 -1.56 19.15
N ASP A 213 -11.23 -0.29 19.52
CA ASP A 213 -11.78 0.86 18.81
C ASP A 213 -10.80 1.51 17.83
N CYS A 214 -9.64 0.88 17.56
CA CYS A 214 -8.65 1.41 16.61
C CYS A 214 -9.27 1.53 15.20
N ARG A 215 -9.19 2.74 14.61
CA ARG A 215 -9.72 3.05 13.28
C ARG A 215 -8.62 3.30 12.26
N LEU A 216 -7.47 3.78 12.70
CA LEU A 216 -6.37 4.17 11.82
C LEU A 216 -5.03 3.70 12.38
N ILE A 217 -4.23 3.11 11.52
CA ILE A 217 -2.80 2.86 11.75
C ILE A 217 -2.04 3.68 10.71
N VAL A 218 -1.09 4.50 11.16
CA VAL A 218 -0.21 5.30 10.29
C VAL A 218 1.20 4.74 10.39
N VAL A 219 1.85 4.48 9.25
CA VAL A 219 3.26 4.08 9.16
C VAL A 219 4.01 5.18 8.40
N ASP A 220 4.82 5.98 9.09
CA ASP A 220 5.47 7.18 8.54
C ASP A 220 6.96 7.29 8.90
N PRO A 221 7.88 7.10 7.93
CA PRO A 221 7.69 6.49 6.62
C PRO A 221 7.90 4.97 6.62
N ILE A 222 7.33 4.28 5.64
CA ILE A 222 7.43 2.82 5.51
C ILE A 222 8.87 2.31 5.44
N GLY A 223 9.76 3.04 4.79
CA GLY A 223 11.15 2.65 4.60
C GLY A 223 11.90 2.39 5.91
N SER A 224 11.54 3.09 6.99
CA SER A 224 12.17 2.95 8.30
C SER A 224 11.71 1.71 9.08
N PHE A 225 10.64 1.05 8.65
CA PHE A 225 10.00 -0.05 9.38
C PHE A 225 9.98 -1.38 8.65
N LEU A 226 10.63 -1.50 7.49
CA LEU A 226 10.70 -2.76 6.72
C LEU A 226 11.56 -3.84 7.40
N GLY A 227 12.49 -3.43 8.27
CA GLY A 227 13.48 -4.33 8.88
C GLY A 227 14.79 -4.37 8.09
N GLY A 228 15.90 -4.69 8.78
CA GLY A 228 17.26 -4.65 8.21
C GLY A 228 17.51 -5.66 7.08
N ASP A 229 16.75 -6.76 7.07
CA ASP A 229 16.91 -7.86 6.12
C ASP A 229 16.00 -7.70 4.88
N THR A 230 15.19 -6.64 4.81
CA THR A 230 14.24 -6.41 3.72
C THR A 230 14.75 -5.37 2.74
N ASP A 231 14.98 -5.78 1.49
CA ASP A 231 15.30 -4.85 0.40
C ASP A 231 14.01 -4.22 -0.14
N ALA A 232 13.85 -2.91 0.10
CA ALA A 232 12.71 -2.12 -0.36
C ALA A 232 12.52 -2.11 -1.90
N HIS A 233 13.51 -2.56 -2.67
CA HIS A 233 13.46 -2.66 -4.14
C HIS A 233 13.01 -4.03 -4.64
N ARG A 234 12.87 -5.01 -3.77
CA ARG A 234 12.45 -6.36 -4.12
C ARG A 234 10.98 -6.60 -3.81
N ASP A 235 10.18 -6.79 -4.84
CA ASP A 235 8.73 -6.99 -4.74
C ASP A 235 8.33 -8.10 -3.77
N ASN A 236 9.02 -9.22 -3.79
CA ASN A 236 8.69 -10.36 -2.93
C ASN A 236 8.95 -10.10 -1.45
N GLU A 237 10.04 -9.38 -1.14
CA GLU A 237 10.39 -9.02 0.24
C GLU A 237 9.40 -8.01 0.82
N VAL A 238 9.09 -6.95 0.07
CA VAL A 238 8.09 -5.95 0.44
C VAL A 238 6.70 -6.60 0.65
N ARG A 239 6.30 -7.52 -0.25
CA ARG A 239 5.06 -8.28 -0.08
C ARG A 239 5.09 -9.17 1.16
N GLY A 240 6.23 -9.78 1.47
CA GLY A 240 6.42 -10.60 2.67
C GLY A 240 6.11 -9.83 3.95
N VAL A 241 6.54 -8.57 4.03
CA VAL A 241 6.33 -7.69 5.19
C VAL A 241 4.92 -7.10 5.23
N LEU A 242 4.39 -6.62 4.10
CA LEU A 242 3.10 -5.93 4.06
C LEU A 242 1.88 -6.87 4.04
N ALA A 243 1.99 -8.09 3.52
CA ALA A 243 0.87 -9.02 3.48
C ALA A 243 0.35 -9.43 4.88
N PRO A 244 1.20 -9.69 5.89
CA PRO A 244 0.76 -9.90 7.26
C PRO A 244 0.03 -8.68 7.84
N VAL A 245 0.52 -7.46 7.58
CA VAL A 245 -0.13 -6.21 8.03
C VAL A 245 -1.51 -6.06 7.37
N ALA A 246 -1.62 -6.36 6.07
CA ALA A 246 -2.91 -6.34 5.36
C ALA A 246 -3.91 -7.35 5.97
N ARG A 247 -3.45 -8.55 6.36
CA ARG A 247 -4.29 -9.54 7.06
C ARG A 247 -4.76 -9.05 8.43
N LEU A 248 -3.88 -8.38 9.20
CA LEU A 248 -4.28 -7.79 10.48
C LEU A 248 -5.32 -6.67 10.28
N ALA A 249 -5.12 -5.80 9.30
CA ALA A 249 -6.08 -4.78 8.93
C ALA A 249 -7.46 -5.40 8.60
N GLU A 250 -7.49 -6.45 7.78
CA GLU A 250 -8.72 -7.15 7.44
C GLU A 250 -9.39 -7.81 8.64
N LYS A 251 -8.60 -8.42 9.53
CA LYS A 251 -9.08 -9.14 10.72
C LYS A 251 -9.64 -8.20 11.79
N TYR A 252 -8.97 -7.08 12.07
CA TYR A 252 -9.31 -6.16 13.16
C TYR A 252 -10.06 -4.92 12.69
N GLY A 253 -10.03 -4.62 11.40
CA GLY A 253 -10.83 -3.58 10.77
C GLY A 253 -10.22 -2.20 10.62
N PRO A 254 -9.05 -1.81 11.21
CA PRO A 254 -8.53 -0.46 11.03
C PRO A 254 -8.11 -0.20 9.59
N ALA A 255 -8.21 1.05 9.14
CA ALA A 255 -7.51 1.50 7.93
C ALA A 255 -6.01 1.58 8.22
N VAL A 256 -5.17 1.19 7.26
CA VAL A 256 -3.71 1.32 7.35
C VAL A 256 -3.23 2.33 6.33
N LEU A 257 -2.72 3.47 6.78
CA LEU A 257 -2.13 4.50 5.95
C LEU A 257 -0.61 4.36 5.97
N VAL A 258 -0.03 4.02 4.84
CA VAL A 258 1.40 3.84 4.66
C VAL A 258 1.96 5.03 3.92
N VAL A 259 2.90 5.74 4.55
CA VAL A 259 3.58 6.90 3.96
C VAL A 259 4.85 6.45 3.25
N ALA A 260 4.99 6.81 1.99
CA ALA A 260 6.15 6.49 1.17
C ALA A 260 6.73 7.74 0.50
N HIS A 261 8.04 7.70 0.26
CA HIS A 261 8.72 8.74 -0.51
C HIS A 261 8.59 8.47 -2.01
N ARG A 262 8.56 9.55 -2.80
CA ARG A 262 8.58 9.51 -4.26
C ARG A 262 10.02 9.58 -4.78
N ARG A 263 10.35 8.75 -5.78
CA ARG A 263 11.65 8.79 -6.47
C ARG A 263 11.81 10.09 -7.28
N LYS A 264 13.06 10.55 -7.37
CA LYS A 264 13.45 11.61 -8.30
C LYS A 264 13.74 11.00 -9.67
N SER A 265 12.74 10.66 -10.46
CA SER A 265 12.95 10.23 -11.85
C SER A 265 11.99 10.98 -12.78
N ALA A 266 12.49 11.41 -13.94
CA ALA A 266 11.67 12.05 -14.97
C ALA A 266 10.99 10.98 -15.83
N GLY A 267 9.74 11.22 -16.25
CA GLY A 267 9.09 10.54 -17.36
C GLY A 267 8.35 9.25 -17.04
N SER A 268 7.82 9.08 -15.81
CA SER A 268 7.00 7.92 -15.44
C SER A 268 5.63 8.37 -14.91
N ILE A 269 4.67 7.46 -14.92
CA ILE A 269 3.37 7.60 -14.27
C ILE A 269 3.58 7.77 -12.76
N ALA A 270 2.78 8.61 -12.09
CA ALA A 270 2.93 8.96 -10.68
C ALA A 270 2.95 7.72 -9.77
N ASP A 271 2.10 6.73 -10.02
CA ASP A 271 2.03 5.48 -9.27
C ASP A 271 3.31 4.62 -9.38
N ASP A 272 4.05 4.73 -10.49
CA ASP A 272 5.33 4.02 -10.71
C ASP A 272 6.52 4.68 -10.01
N LEU A 273 6.36 5.90 -9.50
CA LEU A 273 7.42 6.68 -8.85
C LEU A 273 7.50 6.48 -7.34
N THR A 274 6.70 5.61 -6.76
CA THR A 274 6.85 5.25 -5.35
C THR A 274 8.27 4.72 -5.09
N LEU A 275 8.92 5.22 -4.05
CA LEU A 275 10.26 4.78 -3.67
C LEU A 275 10.23 3.28 -3.35
N GLY A 276 11.16 2.53 -3.94
CA GLY A 276 11.25 1.08 -3.76
C GLY A 276 10.56 0.30 -4.86
N SER A 277 9.83 -0.72 -4.49
CA SER A 277 9.20 -1.72 -5.33
C SER A 277 7.78 -1.32 -5.74
N ARG A 278 7.34 -1.79 -6.91
CA ARG A 278 5.93 -1.73 -7.34
C ARG A 278 5.00 -2.54 -6.41
N ALA A 279 5.54 -3.35 -5.52
CA ALA A 279 4.75 -4.08 -4.54
C ALA A 279 3.98 -3.16 -3.59
N PHE A 280 4.48 -1.95 -3.30
CA PHE A 280 3.77 -0.98 -2.47
C PHE A 280 2.42 -0.59 -3.11
N THR A 281 2.45 -0.13 -4.37
CA THR A 281 1.24 0.19 -5.11
C THR A 281 0.40 -1.06 -5.43
N GLY A 282 1.04 -2.22 -5.57
CA GLY A 282 0.39 -3.51 -5.81
C GLY A 282 -0.48 -4.00 -4.64
N ILE A 283 0.00 -3.86 -3.41
CA ILE A 283 -0.71 -4.27 -2.18
C ILE A 283 -1.77 -3.24 -1.77
N ALA A 284 -1.48 -1.95 -1.94
CA ALA A 284 -2.42 -0.88 -1.62
C ALA A 284 -3.69 -0.98 -2.47
N ARG A 285 -4.84 -0.69 -1.84
CA ARG A 285 -6.13 -0.64 -2.51
C ARG A 285 -6.50 0.76 -2.98
N ALA A 286 -5.94 1.78 -2.33
CA ALA A 286 -6.00 3.18 -2.74
C ALA A 286 -4.59 3.79 -2.64
N VAL A 287 -4.27 4.69 -3.56
CA VAL A 287 -3.01 5.43 -3.61
C VAL A 287 -3.34 6.92 -3.71
N TRP A 288 -2.67 7.72 -2.92
CA TRP A 288 -2.79 9.18 -2.93
C TRP A 288 -1.42 9.80 -3.10
N HIS A 289 -1.35 10.80 -3.96
CA HIS A 289 -0.14 11.56 -4.21
C HIS A 289 -0.23 12.94 -3.57
N LEU A 290 0.77 13.28 -2.78
CA LEU A 290 0.94 14.62 -2.25
C LEU A 290 1.99 15.34 -3.09
N SER A 291 1.63 16.51 -3.61
CA SER A 291 2.49 17.36 -4.42
C SER A 291 2.37 18.80 -3.97
N ARG A 292 3.41 19.60 -4.23
CA ARG A 292 3.31 21.06 -4.11
C ARG A 292 2.67 21.61 -5.38
N ASP A 293 1.85 22.61 -5.20
CA ASP A 293 1.39 23.42 -6.32
C ASP A 293 2.58 24.22 -6.89
N THR A 294 2.76 24.18 -8.21
CA THR A 294 3.85 24.91 -8.89
C THR A 294 3.66 26.42 -8.85
N ASP A 295 2.40 26.88 -8.89
CA ASP A 295 2.05 28.30 -8.92
C ASP A 295 2.00 28.91 -7.51
N ASN A 296 1.65 28.08 -6.50
CA ASN A 296 1.57 28.49 -5.12
C ASN A 296 2.35 27.55 -4.19
N LYS A 297 3.58 27.89 -3.84
CA LYS A 297 4.47 27.07 -3.00
C LYS A 297 3.93 26.76 -1.60
N ASN A 298 2.95 27.51 -1.10
CA ASN A 298 2.31 27.24 0.20
C ASN A 298 1.16 26.23 0.07
N ARG A 299 0.64 26.03 -1.12
CA ARG A 299 -0.44 25.11 -1.42
C ARG A 299 0.06 23.70 -1.64
N ARG A 300 -0.67 22.72 -1.12
CA ARG A 300 -0.43 21.29 -1.27
C ARG A 300 -1.62 20.65 -1.94
N LEU A 301 -1.37 19.73 -2.86
CA LEU A 301 -2.37 19.02 -3.63
C LEU A 301 -2.37 17.56 -3.20
N LEU A 302 -3.49 17.06 -2.67
CA LEU A 302 -3.75 15.65 -2.40
C LEU A 302 -4.50 15.10 -3.60
N LEU A 303 -3.79 14.38 -4.47
CA LEU A 303 -4.28 13.94 -5.78
C LEU A 303 -4.54 12.43 -5.80
N PRO A 304 -5.62 11.98 -6.46
CA PRO A 304 -5.89 10.56 -6.60
C PRO A 304 -4.85 9.87 -7.49
N GLY A 305 -4.41 8.71 -7.08
CA GLY A 305 -3.75 7.70 -7.88
C GLY A 305 -4.66 6.49 -8.05
N LYS A 306 -4.08 5.29 -8.11
CA LYS A 306 -4.81 4.03 -8.22
C LYS A 306 -5.88 3.90 -7.12
N ASN A 307 -7.11 3.57 -7.52
CA ASN A 307 -8.17 3.15 -6.60
C ASN A 307 -8.91 1.94 -7.20
N ASN A 308 -8.87 0.80 -6.50
CA ASN A 308 -9.53 -0.44 -6.96
C ASN A 308 -10.93 -0.65 -6.34
N LEU A 309 -11.37 0.26 -5.47
CA LEU A 309 -12.54 0.07 -4.61
C LEU A 309 -13.63 1.12 -4.83
N ALA A 310 -13.29 2.24 -5.48
CA ALA A 310 -14.21 3.32 -5.81
C ALA A 310 -13.83 3.94 -7.16
N PRO A 311 -14.76 4.64 -7.83
CA PRO A 311 -14.43 5.50 -8.98
C PRO A 311 -13.37 6.56 -8.60
N GLU A 312 -12.63 7.04 -9.59
CA GLU A 312 -11.70 8.15 -9.39
C GLU A 312 -12.47 9.38 -8.88
N GLY A 313 -12.03 9.87 -7.72
CA GLY A 313 -12.56 11.10 -7.13
C GLY A 313 -11.65 12.29 -7.44
N ASN A 314 -12.15 13.50 -7.19
CA ASN A 314 -11.34 14.70 -7.27
C ASN A 314 -10.26 14.73 -6.18
N GLY A 315 -9.17 15.41 -6.48
CA GLY A 315 -8.16 15.79 -5.50
C GLY A 315 -8.69 16.84 -4.52
N LEU A 316 -7.90 17.13 -3.50
CA LEU A 316 -8.14 18.19 -2.52
C LEU A 316 -6.88 19.05 -2.40
N ALA A 317 -7.04 20.27 -1.91
CA ALA A 317 -5.92 21.16 -1.65
C ALA A 317 -5.94 21.67 -0.21
N PHE A 318 -4.74 21.97 0.32
CA PHE A 318 -4.58 22.59 1.62
C PHE A 318 -3.32 23.44 1.68
N ALA A 319 -3.28 24.34 2.65
CA ALA A 319 -2.08 25.05 3.05
C ALA A 319 -1.65 24.62 4.45
N ILE A 320 -0.37 24.77 4.77
CA ILE A 320 0.16 24.62 6.13
C ILE A 320 0.35 26.02 6.68
N VAL A 321 -0.40 26.37 7.72
CA VAL A 321 -0.49 27.75 8.26
C VAL A 321 -0.40 27.76 9.78
N GLY A 322 -0.08 28.93 10.34
CA GLY A 322 -0.09 29.14 11.79
C GLY A 322 1.23 28.81 12.48
N ASP A 323 1.26 29.11 13.79
CA ASP A 323 2.31 28.75 14.74
C ASP A 323 1.65 28.45 16.10
N PRO A 324 1.56 27.19 16.51
CA PRO A 324 2.04 25.99 15.82
C PRO A 324 1.32 25.72 14.48
N ALA A 325 2.06 25.14 13.53
CA ALA A 325 1.57 24.96 12.18
C ALA A 325 0.52 23.83 12.08
N ALA A 326 -0.58 24.10 11.37
CA ALA A 326 -1.67 23.18 11.11
C ALA A 326 -2.13 23.24 9.65
N ILE A 327 -2.92 22.25 9.23
CA ILE A 327 -3.53 22.20 7.89
C ILE A 327 -4.76 23.10 7.84
N ALA A 328 -4.83 23.95 6.82
CA ALA A 328 -6.03 24.66 6.40
C ALA A 328 -6.47 24.10 5.03
N TRP A 329 -7.58 23.39 5.00
CA TRP A 329 -8.14 22.81 3.78
C TRP A 329 -8.88 23.84 2.93
N GLU A 330 -8.81 23.68 1.62
CA GLU A 330 -9.63 24.41 0.67
C GLU A 330 -10.96 23.68 0.45
N HIS A 331 -12.03 24.43 0.12
CA HIS A 331 -13.35 23.84 -0.12
C HIS A 331 -13.49 23.29 -1.53
N ASP A 332 -12.78 23.88 -2.49
CA ASP A 332 -12.93 23.53 -3.89
C ASP A 332 -12.15 22.27 -4.23
N PRO A 333 -12.75 21.33 -4.95
CA PRO A 333 -12.07 20.12 -5.38
C PRO A 333 -11.01 20.44 -6.44
N VAL A 334 -9.91 19.69 -6.43
CA VAL A 334 -8.85 19.75 -7.43
C VAL A 334 -9.11 18.71 -8.51
N THR A 335 -9.23 19.16 -9.76
CA THR A 335 -9.47 18.28 -10.93
C THR A 335 -8.18 17.81 -11.61
N MET A 336 -7.02 18.35 -11.20
CA MET A 336 -5.71 17.94 -11.71
C MET A 336 -5.41 16.48 -11.34
N SER A 337 -4.86 15.72 -12.29
CA SER A 337 -4.38 14.37 -12.01
C SER A 337 -2.99 14.38 -11.34
N ALA A 338 -2.63 13.25 -10.72
CA ALA A 338 -1.29 13.09 -10.15
C ALA A 338 -0.18 13.12 -11.23
N ASP A 339 -0.48 12.63 -12.43
CA ASP A 339 0.45 12.64 -13.56
C ASP A 339 0.66 14.06 -14.10
N ASP A 340 -0.41 14.88 -14.19
CA ASP A 340 -0.30 16.28 -14.58
C ASP A 340 0.52 17.10 -13.59
N ALA A 341 0.27 16.93 -12.27
CA ALA A 341 1.06 17.58 -11.25
C ALA A 341 2.53 17.18 -11.33
N LEU A 342 2.80 15.89 -11.58
CA LEU A 342 4.15 15.40 -11.78
C LEU A 342 4.81 16.00 -13.02
N ALA A 343 4.08 16.10 -14.12
CA ALA A 343 4.57 16.73 -15.36
C ALA A 343 4.93 18.21 -15.12
N GLN A 344 4.08 18.95 -14.42
CA GLN A 344 4.36 20.34 -14.02
C GLN A 344 5.59 20.46 -13.14
N GLU A 345 5.72 19.62 -12.10
CA GLU A 345 6.90 19.61 -11.22
C GLU A 345 8.22 19.33 -11.97
N ASN A 346 8.15 18.52 -13.03
CA ASN A 346 9.31 18.17 -13.85
C ASN A 346 9.58 19.19 -14.98
N GLY A 347 8.79 20.27 -15.07
CA GLY A 347 8.91 21.29 -16.10
C GLY A 347 8.33 20.87 -17.47
N PHE A 348 7.49 19.83 -17.52
CA PHE A 348 6.83 19.34 -18.74
C PHE A 348 5.36 19.76 -18.86
N GLY A 349 4.80 20.46 -17.87
CA GLY A 349 3.39 20.79 -17.76
C GLY A 349 3.10 22.30 -17.79
N GLY A 350 3.10 22.91 -18.94
CA GLY A 350 2.49 24.19 -19.19
C GLY A 350 1.98 24.19 -20.62
N GLU A 351 0.78 24.70 -20.88
CA GLU A 351 0.27 24.97 -22.25
C GLU A 351 1.21 25.91 -23.03
N ASP A 352 2.18 26.54 -22.33
CA ASP A 352 3.27 27.33 -22.88
C ASP A 352 4.67 26.69 -22.73
N ALA A 353 4.75 25.40 -22.36
CA ALA A 353 5.98 24.67 -22.61
C ALA A 353 6.14 24.49 -24.13
N LYS A 354 6.52 25.59 -24.79
CA LYS A 354 7.26 25.46 -26.04
C LYS A 354 8.31 24.39 -25.76
N PRO A 355 8.37 23.28 -26.54
CA PRO A 355 9.49 22.36 -26.44
C PRO A 355 10.72 23.26 -26.44
N GLY A 356 11.53 23.19 -25.39
CA GLY A 356 12.81 23.89 -25.37
C GLY A 356 13.49 23.56 -26.68
N PRO A 357 14.26 24.47 -27.32
CA PRO A 357 14.80 24.23 -28.64
C PRO A 357 15.32 22.80 -28.65
N GLU A 358 14.73 21.98 -29.52
CA GLU A 358 15.14 20.58 -29.64
C GLU A 358 16.67 20.57 -29.71
N PRO A 359 17.38 19.76 -28.96
CA PRO A 359 18.83 19.77 -29.01
C PRO A 359 19.23 19.69 -30.48
N GLU A 360 19.96 20.68 -31.00
CA GLU A 360 20.39 20.77 -32.40
C GLU A 360 20.84 19.41 -32.95
N ALA A 361 21.52 18.63 -32.10
CA ALA A 361 21.94 17.28 -32.39
C ALA A 361 20.79 16.31 -32.69
N GLN A 362 19.57 16.54 -32.16
CA GLN A 362 18.42 15.65 -32.40
C GLN A 362 17.75 16.00 -33.72
N ASN A 363 17.65 17.28 -34.07
CA ASN A 363 17.15 17.73 -35.36
C ASN A 363 18.13 17.37 -36.48
N GLN A 364 19.42 17.58 -36.29
CA GLN A 364 20.47 17.10 -37.21
C GLN A 364 20.39 15.60 -37.48
N ALA A 365 20.14 14.79 -36.44
CA ALA A 365 20.01 13.34 -36.62
C ALA A 365 18.68 12.96 -37.36
N VAL A 366 17.60 13.71 -37.21
CA VAL A 366 16.37 13.51 -37.98
C VAL A 366 16.55 13.87 -39.44
N ASP A 367 17.14 15.05 -39.73
CA ASP A 367 17.38 15.52 -41.08
C ASP A 367 18.43 14.60 -41.80
N TRP A 368 19.49 14.22 -41.13
CA TRP A 368 20.47 13.27 -41.63
C TRP A 368 19.82 11.92 -41.97
N LEU A 369 19.05 11.33 -41.02
CA LEU A 369 18.45 10.01 -41.23
C LEU A 369 17.37 10.04 -42.30
N ALA A 370 16.61 11.16 -42.43
CA ALA A 370 15.64 11.35 -43.50
C ALA A 370 16.34 11.40 -44.87
N GLY A 371 17.49 12.05 -44.97
CA GLY A 371 18.34 12.06 -46.18
C GLY A 371 18.82 10.67 -46.54
N GLU A 372 19.39 9.92 -45.58
CA GLU A 372 19.92 8.56 -45.79
C GLU A 372 18.86 7.55 -46.24
N LEU A 373 17.60 7.73 -45.81
CA LEU A 373 16.50 6.83 -46.14
C LEU A 373 15.57 7.41 -47.24
N ALA A 374 15.93 8.51 -47.90
CA ALA A 374 15.09 9.21 -48.90
C ALA A 374 14.81 8.35 -50.14
N ASP A 375 15.68 7.41 -50.47
CA ASP A 375 15.53 6.48 -51.57
C ASP A 375 14.46 5.37 -51.33
N LEU A 376 13.92 5.32 -50.13
CA LEU A 376 12.89 4.34 -49.70
C LEU A 376 13.36 2.88 -49.81
N GLN A 377 14.65 2.64 -49.95
CA GLN A 377 15.25 1.30 -50.00
C GLN A 377 15.53 0.76 -48.59
N LYS A 378 15.92 -0.51 -48.53
CA LYS A 378 16.32 -1.19 -47.30
C LYS A 378 17.81 -0.98 -47.02
N HIS A 379 18.12 -0.20 -45.99
CA HIS A 379 19.52 0.06 -45.56
C HIS A 379 19.91 -0.85 -44.39
N PRO A 380 21.03 -1.56 -44.47
CA PRO A 380 21.54 -2.35 -43.35
C PRO A 380 21.87 -1.43 -42.16
N VAL A 381 21.46 -1.82 -40.98
CA VAL A 381 21.68 -1.04 -39.73
C VAL A 381 23.19 -0.85 -39.48
N LYS A 382 24.03 -1.79 -39.91
CA LYS A 382 25.47 -1.69 -39.78
C LYS A 382 26.02 -0.49 -40.59
N ASP A 383 25.60 -0.35 -41.84
CA ASP A 383 26.05 0.70 -42.73
C ASP A 383 25.56 2.08 -42.25
N LEU A 384 24.30 2.17 -41.81
CA LEU A 384 23.78 3.38 -41.19
C LEU A 384 24.52 3.77 -39.91
N LYS A 385 24.97 2.80 -39.13
CA LYS A 385 25.73 3.06 -37.91
C LYS A 385 27.15 3.60 -38.23
N ASP A 386 27.78 3.06 -39.25
CA ASP A 386 29.07 3.52 -39.71
C ASP A 386 28.98 4.91 -40.36
N ALA A 387 27.96 5.18 -41.16
CA ALA A 387 27.64 6.48 -41.72
C ALA A 387 27.36 7.54 -40.67
N ALA A 388 26.53 7.20 -39.65
CA ALA A 388 26.22 8.08 -38.52
C ALA A 388 27.49 8.48 -37.75
N LYS A 389 28.40 7.52 -37.54
CA LYS A 389 29.71 7.79 -36.91
C LYS A 389 30.56 8.74 -37.77
N GLY A 390 30.53 8.56 -39.09
CA GLY A 390 31.20 9.48 -40.04
C GLY A 390 30.64 10.90 -40.01
N ALA A 391 29.31 11.04 -39.82
CA ALA A 391 28.63 12.30 -39.67
C ALA A 391 28.69 12.93 -38.25
N GLY A 392 29.45 12.32 -37.33
CA GLY A 392 29.60 12.81 -35.94
C GLY A 392 28.36 12.65 -35.09
N LEU A 393 27.38 11.82 -35.50
CA LEU A 393 26.13 11.61 -34.81
C LEU A 393 26.19 10.39 -33.87
N ALA A 394 25.76 10.59 -32.61
CA ALA A 394 25.70 9.49 -31.67
C ALA A 394 24.55 8.51 -32.07
N TRP A 395 24.87 7.21 -32.18
CA TRP A 395 23.90 6.20 -32.62
C TRP A 395 22.59 6.20 -31.83
N ARG A 396 22.66 6.46 -30.52
CA ARG A 396 21.46 6.57 -29.66
C ARG A 396 20.53 7.73 -30.08
N THR A 397 21.09 8.83 -30.59
CA THR A 397 20.35 9.97 -31.13
C THR A 397 19.67 9.59 -32.44
N VAL A 398 20.37 8.88 -33.33
CA VAL A 398 19.86 8.35 -34.60
C VAL A 398 18.71 7.31 -34.35
N GLN A 399 18.84 6.48 -33.34
CA GLN A 399 17.75 5.57 -32.94
C GLN A 399 16.51 6.31 -32.49
N LYS A 400 16.61 7.42 -31.75
CA LYS A 400 15.47 8.28 -31.41
C LYS A 400 14.88 8.96 -32.65
N ALA A 401 15.74 9.43 -33.56
CA ALA A 401 15.32 10.00 -34.84
C ALA A 401 14.54 8.99 -35.69
N SER A 402 14.94 7.72 -35.72
CA SER A 402 14.25 6.66 -36.45
C SER A 402 12.80 6.42 -35.95
N GLN A 403 12.59 6.55 -34.63
CA GLN A 403 11.24 6.47 -34.04
C GLN A 403 10.36 7.64 -34.50
N ARG A 404 10.89 8.87 -34.53
CA ARG A 404 10.17 10.07 -34.99
C ARG A 404 9.82 10.00 -36.47
N LEU A 405 10.70 9.46 -37.31
CA LEU A 405 10.49 9.29 -38.75
C LEU A 405 9.64 8.07 -39.12
N GLY A 406 9.20 7.28 -38.14
CA GLY A 406 8.39 6.08 -38.38
C GLY A 406 9.12 5.00 -39.18
N VAL A 407 10.44 4.90 -39.02
CA VAL A 407 11.26 3.92 -39.73
C VAL A 407 10.84 2.50 -39.39
N LYS A 408 10.57 1.68 -40.40
CA LYS A 408 10.26 0.25 -40.22
C LYS A 408 11.53 -0.57 -40.23
N VAL A 409 11.64 -1.43 -39.19
CA VAL A 409 12.76 -2.35 -39.04
C VAL A 409 12.37 -3.73 -39.57
N HIS A 410 13.18 -4.29 -40.48
CA HIS A 410 12.98 -5.63 -41.02
C HIS A 410 14.23 -6.49 -40.76
N ARG A 411 14.09 -7.80 -40.64
CA ARG A 411 15.24 -8.73 -40.68
C ARG A 411 15.53 -9.08 -42.12
N ALA A 412 16.81 -9.01 -42.52
CA ALA A 412 17.23 -9.29 -43.91
C ALA A 412 17.07 -10.77 -44.29
N SER A 413 17.35 -11.72 -43.37
CA SER A 413 17.20 -13.20 -43.52
C SER A 413 17.32 -13.88 -42.18
N PHE A 414 17.08 -15.20 -42.13
CA PHE A 414 17.34 -16.00 -40.92
C PHE A 414 18.84 -16.02 -40.62
N GLY A 415 19.26 -15.33 -39.53
CA GLY A 415 20.67 -15.10 -39.19
C GLY A 415 21.32 -13.82 -39.77
N GLY A 416 20.57 -13.07 -40.61
CA GLY A 416 21.01 -11.80 -41.20
C GLY A 416 20.72 -10.59 -40.29
N GLY A 417 21.50 -9.49 -40.49
CA GLY A 417 21.35 -8.23 -39.77
C GLY A 417 19.99 -7.55 -40.00
N CYS A 418 19.66 -6.56 -39.15
CA CYS A 418 18.47 -5.72 -39.32
C CYS A 418 18.69 -4.69 -40.44
N VAL A 419 17.64 -4.37 -41.16
CA VAL A 419 17.55 -3.30 -42.18
C VAL A 419 16.45 -2.31 -41.82
N TRP A 420 16.71 -1.04 -42.10
CA TRP A 420 15.79 0.07 -41.88
C TRP A 420 15.25 0.59 -43.21
N ARG A 421 13.98 1.02 -43.21
CA ARG A 421 13.31 1.64 -44.35
C ARG A 421 12.27 2.67 -43.87
N LEU A 422 12.12 3.78 -44.56
CA LEU A 422 11.04 4.76 -44.32
C LEU A 422 9.68 4.17 -44.72
N ALA A 423 8.63 4.38 -43.93
CA ALA A 423 7.35 3.72 -44.13
C ALA A 423 6.47 4.41 -45.21
N ASN A 424 6.61 5.73 -45.42
CA ASN A 424 5.84 6.49 -46.42
C ASN A 424 6.44 7.90 -46.65
N PRO A 425 6.57 8.39 -47.88
CA PRO A 425 7.07 9.73 -48.16
C PRO A 425 6.07 10.87 -47.87
N THR A 426 4.84 10.57 -47.43
CA THR A 426 3.76 11.55 -47.23
C THR A 426 3.49 11.95 -45.79
N ALA A 427 4.30 11.59 -44.82
CA ALA A 427 4.28 12.24 -43.52
C ALA A 427 5.06 13.57 -43.66
N SER A 428 4.42 14.57 -44.26
CA SER A 428 4.93 15.93 -44.32
C SER A 428 5.23 16.43 -42.91
N VAL A 429 6.47 16.82 -42.69
CA VAL A 429 6.85 17.78 -41.66
C VAL A 429 5.84 18.95 -41.76
N PRO A 430 5.14 19.35 -40.69
CA PRO A 430 4.34 20.56 -40.74
C PRO A 430 5.26 21.72 -41.07
N ALA A 431 5.10 22.28 -42.26
CA ALA A 431 5.81 23.47 -42.70
C ALA A 431 5.49 24.59 -41.70
N ILE A 432 6.52 25.08 -41.05
CA ILE A 432 6.47 26.34 -40.29
C ILE A 432 6.20 27.41 -41.35
N ARG A 433 4.96 27.94 -41.39
CA ARG A 433 4.64 29.15 -42.16
C ARG A 433 5.43 30.29 -41.50
N ALA A 434 6.43 30.80 -42.21
CA ALA A 434 6.97 32.11 -41.99
C ALA A 434 5.92 33.12 -42.53
N ASP A 435 5.29 33.87 -41.65
CA ASP A 435 4.52 35.04 -42.03
C ASP A 435 5.48 36.20 -42.31
N PRO A 436 5.31 36.91 -43.47
CA PRO A 436 6.08 38.12 -43.73
C PRO A 436 5.53 39.29 -42.89
N LEU A 437 6.43 40.04 -42.32
CA LEU A 437 6.20 41.35 -41.71
C LEU A 437 5.62 42.31 -42.77
N GLU A 438 4.41 42.81 -42.55
CA GLU A 438 3.95 44.06 -43.12
C GLU A 438 3.48 45.03 -42.04
N ASN A 439 4.13 46.19 -42.06
CA ASN A 439 3.79 47.38 -41.29
C ASN A 439 2.52 48.03 -41.83
N GLY A 440 1.67 48.57 -40.96
CA GLY A 440 0.58 49.45 -41.37
C GLY A 440 -0.31 49.89 -40.23
N GLU A 441 -0.19 51.11 -39.85
CA GLU A 441 -0.91 51.86 -38.80
C GLU A 441 -2.40 52.15 -39.16
N PRO A 442 -3.16 52.89 -38.28
CA PRO A 442 -4.48 52.47 -37.81
C PRO A 442 -5.64 53.28 -38.46
N GLY A 443 -6.79 52.70 -38.50
CA GLY A 443 -8.02 53.38 -38.97
C GLY A 443 -9.25 52.97 -38.17
N ALA A 444 -9.97 53.96 -37.77
CA ALA A 444 -11.05 53.99 -36.78
C ALA A 444 -12.44 53.59 -37.31
N ILE A 445 -13.27 53.17 -36.35
CA ILE A 445 -14.73 53.40 -36.20
C ILE A 445 -15.68 52.71 -37.17
N GLY A 446 -16.67 51.96 -36.63
CA GLY A 446 -17.93 51.64 -37.30
C GLY A 446 -18.77 50.60 -36.53
N ALA A 447 -19.77 51.12 -35.86
CA ALA A 447 -20.81 50.38 -35.15
C ALA A 447 -21.81 49.71 -36.09
N ASN A 448 -22.57 48.77 -35.52
CA ASN A 448 -23.90 48.30 -35.88
C ASN A 448 -24.01 47.02 -36.71
N GLY A 449 -24.82 46.13 -36.16
CA GLY A 449 -25.72 45.34 -36.98
C GLY A 449 -25.88 43.88 -36.59
N GLU A 450 -26.83 43.66 -35.74
CA GLU A 450 -27.84 42.59 -35.78
C GLU A 450 -27.49 41.11 -36.00
N LEU A 451 -27.93 40.31 -35.00
CA LEU A 451 -28.21 38.88 -35.03
C LEU A 451 -29.28 38.51 -36.10
N PRO A 452 -29.26 37.36 -36.68
CA PRO A 452 -30.48 36.66 -36.97
C PRO A 452 -30.65 35.33 -36.21
N LYS A 453 -31.95 35.13 -35.96
CA LYS A 453 -32.63 34.08 -35.22
C LYS A 453 -32.55 32.71 -35.89
N LYS A 454 -32.75 31.70 -35.00
CA LYS A 454 -33.22 30.34 -35.20
C LYS A 454 -33.98 30.02 -36.46
N THR A 455 -33.73 28.84 -37.03
CA THR A 455 -34.79 27.98 -37.59
C THR A 455 -34.55 26.54 -37.19
N ASP A 456 -35.59 25.98 -36.55
CA ASP A 456 -35.83 24.57 -36.37
C ASP A 456 -35.89 23.85 -37.71
N ASN A 457 -35.39 22.63 -37.80
CA ASN A 457 -36.17 21.59 -38.45
C ASN A 457 -35.76 20.20 -38.01
N ALA A 458 -36.80 19.46 -37.80
CA ALA A 458 -36.92 18.13 -37.22
C ALA A 458 -36.53 17.00 -38.19
N ASP A 459 -36.52 15.82 -37.61
CA ASP A 459 -36.71 14.48 -38.16
C ASP A 459 -35.57 13.80 -38.91
N ARG A 460 -35.06 12.76 -38.28
CA ARG A 460 -35.15 11.37 -38.77
C ARG A 460 -34.64 10.34 -37.77
N ARG A 461 -35.58 9.65 -37.23
CA ARG A 461 -35.73 8.28 -36.78
C ARG A 461 -34.64 7.27 -37.20
N VAL A 462 -34.20 6.51 -36.24
CA VAL A 462 -34.32 5.04 -36.04
C VAL A 462 -33.42 4.14 -36.90
N CYS A 463 -32.62 3.36 -36.25
CA CYS A 463 -32.70 1.90 -36.33
C CYS A 463 -31.98 1.20 -35.16
N HIS A 464 -32.79 0.55 -34.35
CA HIS A 464 -32.38 -0.55 -33.46
C HIS A 464 -32.08 -1.80 -34.28
N SER A 465 -31.10 -2.55 -33.90
CA SER A 465 -31.12 -4.03 -34.05
C SER A 465 -30.27 -4.69 -32.97
N ARG A 466 -30.95 -5.27 -32.01
CA ARG A 466 -30.48 -6.41 -31.21
C ARG A 466 -30.72 -7.68 -32.04
N PRO A 467 -29.92 -8.73 -31.93
CA PRO A 467 -30.41 -10.07 -32.19
C PRO A 467 -30.71 -10.79 -30.85
N ASP A 468 -31.96 -11.21 -30.76
CA ASP A 468 -32.45 -12.25 -29.84
C ASP A 468 -31.78 -13.59 -30.17
N ILE A 469 -31.40 -14.32 -29.13
CA ILE A 469 -31.16 -15.75 -29.23
C ILE A 469 -32.24 -16.46 -28.41
N SER A 470 -33.16 -17.07 -29.10
CA SER A 470 -34.20 -17.95 -28.61
C SER A 470 -33.63 -19.31 -28.20
N LEU A 471 -34.15 -19.78 -27.09
CA LEU A 471 -34.10 -21.20 -26.62
C LEU A 471 -34.78 -22.14 -27.60
N GLY A 472 -34.12 -23.25 -27.89
CA GLY A 472 -34.69 -24.43 -28.54
C GLY A 472 -34.26 -25.68 -27.78
N ALA A 473 -35.22 -26.28 -27.08
CA ALA A 473 -35.13 -27.59 -26.45
C ALA A 473 -35.36 -28.71 -27.49
N ASN A 474 -34.66 -29.82 -27.31
CA ASN A 474 -34.95 -31.25 -27.60
C ASN A 474 -33.63 -31.94 -27.96
N GLY A 475 -33.18 -33.02 -27.33
CA GLY A 475 -33.88 -34.22 -26.91
C GLY A 475 -32.98 -35.40 -27.26
N THR A 476 -32.93 -36.39 -26.38
CA THR A 476 -32.59 -37.80 -26.58
C THR A 476 -31.13 -38.25 -26.56
N GLU A 477 -30.84 -38.95 -25.48
CA GLU A 477 -30.26 -40.31 -25.29
C GLU A 477 -29.08 -40.74 -26.17
N LYS A 478 -27.98 -41.09 -25.51
CA LYS A 478 -27.45 -42.46 -25.37
C LYS A 478 -26.19 -42.47 -24.53
N GLY A 479 -26.22 -43.39 -23.56
CA GLY A 479 -25.15 -43.74 -22.70
C GLY A 479 -24.02 -44.51 -23.42
N GLU A 480 -22.87 -44.47 -22.76
CA GLU A 480 -21.89 -45.56 -22.75
C GLU A 480 -20.97 -45.42 -21.53
N ASP A 481 -20.97 -46.46 -20.83
CA ASP A 481 -20.27 -47.00 -19.68
C ASP A 481 -18.78 -47.21 -19.99
N TRP A 482 -17.89 -46.81 -19.05
CA TRP A 482 -16.53 -47.37 -18.85
C TRP A 482 -16.09 -46.88 -17.47
N GLY A 483 -16.03 -47.66 -16.38
CA GLY A 483 -15.15 -48.78 -16.20
C GLY A 483 -13.98 -48.36 -15.31
N GLU A 484 -14.03 -48.77 -14.03
CA GLU A 484 -12.96 -48.67 -13.02
C GLU A 484 -11.59 -49.15 -13.55
N VAL A 485 -10.51 -48.42 -13.21
CA VAL A 485 -9.32 -48.96 -12.55
C VAL A 485 -8.74 -47.87 -11.64
#